data_1dc4fc24220b151520a4780db63115aa
#
_entry.id   1dc4fc24220b151520a4780db63115aa
#
_cell.length_a   1.000
_cell.length_b   1.000
_cell.length_c   1.000
_cell.angle_alpha   90.00
_cell.angle_beta   90.00
_cell.angle_gamma   90.00
#
_symmetry.space_group_name_H-M   'P 1'
#
loop_
_entity.id
_entity.type
_entity.pdbx_description
1 polymer ?
#
loop_
_entity_poly.entity_id
_entity_poly.type
_entity_poly.pdbx_seq_one_letter_code
_entity_poly.pdbx_strand_id
1 'polypeptide(L)'
;MYGERGRNMVSSEFLSMKTIKEVAPHLVPVPIAWGTYETLNDVRFILCEFRNMTDELPDIEAFPAQMAELHRNGTSPNGKFGFPVTTYHGNTPINHGWHDTWEQYFTNTTKVLLQMEQEAQGPNAEILDFSKRLFEKVVPRPLRPLETDGRSIKPALIHGDLWHGNIAMDANTGQPIIFDAASFYAYNECETPRVLFRWSLRAGRTRCVAPALEQDQRALSSSVAQSFPESAARGGL
;
A
#
# COMPACT_ATOMS: atom_id res chain seq x y z
N MET A 1 6.50 -20.71 6.43
CA MET A 1 6.41 -19.78 7.60
C MET A 1 6.11 -20.58 8.85
N TYR A 2 6.42 -20.05 10.07
CA TYR A 2 6.34 -20.80 11.32
C TYR A 2 5.42 -20.12 12.34
N GLY A 3 4.82 -20.92 13.22
CA GLY A 3 4.05 -20.47 14.36
C GLY A 3 2.72 -19.81 14.03
N GLU A 4 2.15 -19.16 15.03
CA GLU A 4 0.90 -18.41 14.89
C GLU A 4 1.06 -17.22 13.94
N ARG A 5 2.20 -16.51 14.00
CA ARG A 5 2.53 -15.45 13.05
C ARG A 5 2.51 -15.98 11.62
N GLY A 6 3.18 -17.11 11.35
CA GLY A 6 3.19 -17.73 10.03
C GLY A 6 1.79 -18.11 9.54
N ARG A 7 0.93 -18.59 10.45
CA ARG A 7 -0.48 -18.86 10.14
C ARG A 7 -1.21 -17.58 9.70
N ASN A 8 -1.06 -16.52 10.48
CA ASN A 8 -1.73 -15.24 10.19
C ASN A 8 -1.23 -14.62 8.88
N MET A 9 0.09 -14.70 8.61
CA MET A 9 0.68 -14.22 7.36
C MET A 9 0.12 -14.96 6.15
N VAL A 10 0.19 -16.31 6.11
CA VAL A 10 -0.29 -17.07 4.94
C VAL A 10 -1.79 -16.95 4.74
N SER A 11 -2.57 -16.87 5.82
CA SER A 11 -4.02 -16.72 5.71
C SER A 11 -4.43 -15.33 5.21
N SER A 12 -3.73 -14.29 5.63
CA SER A 12 -4.00 -12.91 5.18
C SER A 12 -3.55 -12.67 3.74
N GLU A 13 -2.40 -13.21 3.34
CA GLU A 13 -1.94 -13.19 1.96
C GLU A 13 -2.90 -13.94 1.03
N PHE A 14 -3.33 -15.15 1.44
CA PHE A 14 -4.34 -15.92 0.70
C PHE A 14 -5.63 -15.12 0.52
N LEU A 15 -6.13 -14.47 1.58
CA LEU A 15 -7.33 -13.64 1.49
C LEU A 15 -7.11 -12.43 0.58
N SER A 16 -5.96 -11.77 0.68
CA SER A 16 -5.59 -10.63 -0.18
C SER A 16 -5.59 -11.02 -1.66
N MET A 17 -4.87 -12.10 -2.00
CA MET A 17 -4.79 -12.63 -3.35
C MET A 17 -6.16 -13.07 -3.88
N LYS A 18 -6.98 -13.72 -3.03
CA LYS A 18 -8.35 -14.11 -3.39
C LYS A 18 -9.21 -12.88 -3.69
N THR A 19 -9.14 -11.85 -2.86
CA THR A 19 -9.91 -10.62 -3.05
C THR A 19 -9.52 -9.90 -4.34
N ILE A 20 -8.22 -9.82 -4.66
CA ILE A 20 -7.76 -9.27 -5.95
C ILE A 20 -8.24 -10.14 -7.11
N LYS A 21 -8.17 -11.47 -6.98
CA LYS A 21 -8.60 -12.42 -8.01
C LYS A 21 -10.08 -12.29 -8.38
N GLU A 22 -10.93 -11.98 -7.42
CA GLU A 22 -12.36 -11.75 -7.65
C GLU A 22 -12.63 -10.49 -8.49
N VAL A 23 -11.74 -9.49 -8.40
CA VAL A 23 -11.89 -8.19 -9.08
C VAL A 23 -11.13 -8.15 -10.41
N ALA A 24 -9.89 -8.67 -10.41
CA ALA A 24 -8.96 -8.64 -11.54
C ALA A 24 -8.30 -10.02 -11.73
N PRO A 25 -9.03 -11.00 -12.26
CA PRO A 25 -8.61 -12.40 -12.29
C PRO A 25 -7.35 -12.70 -13.10
N HIS A 26 -6.93 -11.80 -13.97
CA HIS A 26 -5.71 -11.95 -14.78
C HIS A 26 -4.45 -11.43 -14.08
N LEU A 27 -4.61 -10.57 -13.06
CA LEU A 27 -3.48 -9.89 -12.41
C LEU A 27 -2.73 -10.75 -11.40
N VAL A 28 -3.34 -11.79 -10.84
CA VAL A 28 -2.75 -12.59 -9.77
C VAL A 28 -2.79 -14.08 -10.10
N PRO A 29 -1.79 -14.88 -9.66
CA PRO A 29 -1.90 -16.34 -9.64
C PRO A 29 -3.13 -16.75 -8.82
N VAL A 30 -3.79 -17.83 -9.24
CA VAL A 30 -4.95 -18.35 -8.49
C VAL A 30 -4.50 -18.86 -7.12
N PRO A 31 -4.96 -18.28 -6.01
CA PRO A 31 -4.71 -18.84 -4.69
C PRO A 31 -5.58 -20.09 -4.52
N ILE A 32 -4.94 -21.26 -4.29
CA ILE A 32 -5.60 -22.57 -4.25
C ILE A 32 -5.94 -22.95 -2.82
N ALA A 33 -4.96 -22.90 -1.93
CA ALA A 33 -5.11 -23.30 -0.53
C ALA A 33 -4.02 -22.69 0.35
N TRP A 34 -4.25 -22.68 1.64
CA TRP A 34 -3.24 -22.47 2.65
C TRP A 34 -3.46 -23.44 3.81
N GLY A 35 -2.43 -23.74 4.57
CA GLY A 35 -2.55 -24.70 5.65
C GLY A 35 -1.28 -24.92 6.44
N THR A 36 -1.31 -26.03 7.21
CA THR A 36 -0.20 -26.52 8.01
C THR A 36 0.27 -27.84 7.42
N TYR A 37 1.58 -28.05 7.34
CA TYR A 37 2.10 -29.36 7.00
C TYR A 37 1.79 -30.36 8.12
N GLU A 38 1.32 -31.53 7.75
CA GLU A 38 0.98 -32.59 8.70
C GLU A 38 2.25 -33.18 9.35
N THR A 39 3.32 -33.33 8.58
CA THR A 39 4.58 -33.95 8.99
C THR A 39 5.64 -32.97 9.51
N LEU A 40 5.43 -31.68 9.35
CA LEU A 40 6.33 -30.63 9.80
C LEU A 40 5.63 -29.76 10.83
N ASN A 41 5.93 -30.00 12.08
CA ASN A 41 5.32 -29.26 13.18
C ASN A 41 5.50 -27.75 12.98
N ASP A 42 4.38 -27.04 13.07
CA ASP A 42 4.35 -25.58 13.09
C ASP A 42 4.75 -24.87 11.77
N VAL A 43 4.88 -25.62 10.67
CA VAL A 43 5.16 -25.04 9.33
C VAL A 43 3.86 -24.77 8.59
N ARG A 44 3.75 -23.54 8.07
CA ARG A 44 2.58 -23.08 7.30
C ARG A 44 2.96 -22.86 5.84
N PHE A 45 2.01 -23.10 4.95
CA PHE A 45 2.18 -22.90 3.50
C PHE A 45 1.01 -22.16 2.90
N ILE A 46 1.26 -21.48 1.79
CA ILE A 46 0.27 -21.04 0.81
C ILE A 46 0.56 -21.77 -0.50
N LEU A 47 -0.48 -22.20 -1.19
CA LEU A 47 -0.41 -22.87 -2.49
C LEU A 47 -1.15 -22.01 -3.51
N CYS A 48 -0.44 -21.61 -4.54
CA CYS A 48 -0.97 -20.85 -5.66
C CYS A 48 -0.74 -21.58 -6.99
N GLU A 49 -1.46 -21.17 -8.01
CA GLU A 49 -1.17 -21.53 -9.39
C GLU A 49 0.28 -21.19 -9.75
N PHE A 50 0.94 -22.10 -10.42
CA PHE A 50 2.27 -21.81 -10.96
C PHE A 50 2.16 -20.91 -12.20
N ARG A 51 2.92 -19.83 -12.22
CA ARG A 51 3.08 -18.96 -13.38
C ARG A 51 4.55 -18.93 -13.79
N ASN A 52 4.81 -19.02 -15.08
CA ASN A 52 6.16 -18.87 -15.62
C ASN A 52 6.50 -17.38 -15.71
N MET A 53 7.10 -16.85 -14.63
CA MET A 53 7.37 -15.41 -14.48
C MET A 53 8.76 -15.06 -14.98
N THR A 54 8.87 -13.89 -15.61
CA THR A 54 10.15 -13.25 -15.97
C THR A 54 10.36 -12.00 -15.13
N ASP A 55 11.62 -11.61 -14.95
CA ASP A 55 12.02 -10.39 -14.22
C ASP A 55 11.81 -9.10 -15.04
N GLU A 56 11.18 -9.19 -16.19
CA GLU A 56 10.86 -8.03 -17.01
C GLU A 56 9.81 -7.17 -16.30
N LEU A 57 10.00 -5.85 -16.34
CA LEU A 57 9.02 -4.92 -15.83
C LEU A 57 7.92 -4.71 -16.87
N PRO A 58 6.65 -4.61 -16.43
CA PRO A 58 5.54 -4.30 -17.32
C PRO A 58 5.72 -2.95 -18.03
N ASP A 59 4.97 -2.80 -19.12
CA ASP A 59 4.88 -1.53 -19.83
C ASP A 59 4.39 -0.41 -18.94
N ILE A 60 5.07 0.75 -19.03
CA ILE A 60 4.85 1.91 -18.15
C ILE A 60 3.47 2.58 -18.36
N GLU A 61 2.83 2.37 -19.49
CA GLU A 61 1.51 2.93 -19.79
C GLU A 61 0.39 1.92 -19.54
N ALA A 62 0.61 0.65 -19.93
CA ALA A 62 -0.39 -0.40 -19.81
C ALA A 62 -0.62 -0.87 -18.37
N PHE A 63 0.43 -1.03 -17.57
CA PHE A 63 0.31 -1.54 -16.20
C PHE A 63 -0.45 -0.58 -15.25
N PRO A 64 -0.21 0.73 -15.25
CA PRO A 64 -1.01 1.66 -14.47
C PRO A 64 -2.50 1.64 -14.83
N ALA A 65 -2.84 1.40 -16.10
CA ALA A 65 -4.23 1.27 -16.53
C ALA A 65 -4.90 0.04 -15.92
N GLN A 66 -4.19 -1.10 -15.81
CA GLN A 66 -4.69 -2.30 -15.16
C GLN A 66 -4.86 -2.11 -13.64
N MET A 67 -3.92 -1.41 -12.99
CA MET A 67 -4.04 -1.06 -11.57
C MET A 67 -5.21 -0.10 -11.34
N ALA A 68 -5.42 0.88 -12.21
CA ALA A 68 -6.58 1.78 -12.15
C ALA A 68 -7.91 1.01 -12.32
N GLU A 69 -7.92 -0.06 -13.12
CA GLU A 69 -9.08 -0.95 -13.25
C GLU A 69 -9.34 -1.74 -11.96
N LEU A 70 -8.29 -2.30 -11.34
CA LEU A 70 -8.38 -2.94 -10.02
C LEU A 70 -8.98 -1.98 -8.98
N HIS A 71 -8.45 -0.76 -8.89
CA HIS A 71 -8.92 0.24 -7.93
C HIS A 71 -10.38 0.68 -8.21
N ARG A 72 -10.77 0.79 -9.46
CA ARG A 72 -12.12 1.20 -9.86
C ARG A 72 -13.16 0.14 -9.50
N ASN A 73 -12.84 -1.12 -9.78
CA ASN A 73 -13.75 -2.25 -9.63
C ASN A 73 -13.73 -2.84 -8.21
N GLY A 74 -12.58 -2.79 -7.53
CA GLY A 74 -12.40 -3.27 -6.16
C GLY A 74 -12.93 -2.29 -5.13
N THR A 75 -14.22 -2.37 -4.82
CA THR A 75 -14.87 -1.49 -3.86
C THR A 75 -15.01 -2.15 -2.50
N SER A 76 -14.85 -1.35 -1.44
CA SER A 76 -15.07 -1.82 -0.07
C SER A 76 -16.50 -2.36 0.12
N PRO A 77 -16.66 -3.55 0.71
CA PRO A 77 -17.97 -4.18 0.87
C PRO A 77 -18.89 -3.45 1.86
N ASN A 78 -18.33 -2.63 2.73
CA ASN A 78 -19.05 -1.84 3.74
C ASN A 78 -18.88 -0.33 3.58
N GLY A 79 -18.22 0.11 2.49
CA GLY A 79 -17.97 1.51 2.20
C GLY A 79 -16.93 2.18 3.11
N LYS A 80 -16.17 1.40 3.90
CA LYS A 80 -15.17 1.91 4.85
C LYS A 80 -13.75 1.58 4.41
N PHE A 81 -12.78 2.31 4.95
CA PHE A 81 -11.35 2.06 4.80
C PHE A 81 -10.91 1.00 5.81
N GLY A 82 -10.10 0.05 5.37
CA GLY A 82 -9.63 -1.03 6.22
C GLY A 82 -9.62 -2.40 5.54
N PHE A 83 -9.50 -3.46 6.34
CA PHE A 83 -9.55 -4.86 5.86
C PHE A 83 -10.01 -5.78 6.99
N PRO A 84 -10.66 -6.92 6.69
CA PRO A 84 -11.22 -7.79 7.72
C PRO A 84 -10.18 -8.52 8.56
N VAL A 85 -8.93 -8.56 8.12
CA VAL A 85 -7.82 -9.23 8.81
C VAL A 85 -6.60 -8.33 8.89
N THR A 86 -5.69 -8.65 9.81
CA THR A 86 -4.34 -8.08 9.84
C THR A 86 -3.56 -8.59 8.64
N THR A 87 -2.93 -7.69 7.86
CA THR A 87 -1.96 -8.05 6.82
C THR A 87 -0.54 -7.75 7.28
N TYR A 88 0.45 -8.07 6.45
CA TYR A 88 1.85 -7.98 6.87
C TYR A 88 2.72 -7.31 5.80
N HIS A 89 3.55 -6.36 6.21
CA HIS A 89 4.68 -5.87 5.43
C HIS A 89 5.95 -6.48 6.00
N GLY A 90 6.44 -7.53 5.35
CA GLY A 90 7.48 -8.38 5.92
C GLY A 90 7.02 -8.96 7.27
N ASN A 91 7.73 -8.64 8.36
CA ASN A 91 7.38 -9.11 9.71
C ASN A 91 6.45 -8.16 10.48
N THR A 92 6.12 -6.99 9.92
CA THR A 92 5.32 -5.97 10.59
C THR A 92 3.83 -6.21 10.37
N PRO A 93 3.04 -6.52 11.41
CA PRO A 93 1.60 -6.67 11.30
C PRO A 93 0.94 -5.30 11.14
N ILE A 94 0.00 -5.20 10.21
CA ILE A 94 -0.84 -4.02 10.01
C ILE A 94 -2.27 -4.40 10.35
N ASN A 95 -2.73 -3.96 11.51
CA ASN A 95 -4.13 -4.10 11.89
C ASN A 95 -4.93 -2.95 11.29
N HIS A 96 -5.71 -3.25 10.27
CA HIS A 96 -6.43 -2.23 9.52
C HIS A 96 -7.67 -1.71 10.27
N GLY A 97 -8.42 -2.59 10.95
CA GLY A 97 -9.75 -2.23 11.44
C GLY A 97 -10.66 -1.72 10.29
N TRP A 98 -11.73 -1.01 10.66
CA TRP A 98 -12.62 -0.32 9.73
C TRP A 98 -12.84 1.13 10.15
N HIS A 99 -12.67 2.07 9.22
CA HIS A 99 -12.72 3.51 9.46
C HIS A 99 -13.64 4.20 8.46
N ASP A 100 -14.36 5.22 8.90
CA ASP A 100 -15.30 5.95 8.05
C ASP A 100 -14.63 6.93 7.11
N THR A 101 -13.41 7.42 7.44
CA THR A 101 -12.65 8.36 6.63
C THR A 101 -11.21 7.89 6.42
N TRP A 102 -10.60 8.33 5.32
CA TRP A 102 -9.20 8.07 5.04
C TRP A 102 -8.26 8.73 6.07
N GLU A 103 -8.60 9.95 6.51
CA GLU A 103 -7.84 10.64 7.57
C GLU A 103 -7.78 9.80 8.85
N GLN A 104 -8.91 9.21 9.27
CA GLN A 104 -8.96 8.35 10.47
C GLN A 104 -8.13 7.09 10.29
N TYR A 105 -8.29 6.38 9.15
CA TYR A 105 -7.52 5.19 8.85
C TYR A 105 -6.01 5.47 8.89
N PHE A 106 -5.57 6.46 8.10
CA PHE A 106 -4.17 6.84 8.00
C PHE A 106 -3.56 7.23 9.37
N THR A 107 -4.28 8.06 10.12
CA THR A 107 -3.83 8.52 11.44
C THR A 107 -3.70 7.37 12.43
N ASN A 108 -4.70 6.50 12.52
CA ASN A 108 -4.72 5.42 13.49
C ASN A 108 -3.66 4.36 13.17
N THR A 109 -3.57 3.94 11.90
CA THR A 109 -2.58 2.95 11.47
C THR A 109 -1.15 3.47 11.67
N THR A 110 -0.89 4.74 11.29
CA THR A 110 0.45 5.34 11.46
C THR A 110 0.82 5.50 12.93
N LYS A 111 -0.12 5.81 13.82
CA LYS A 111 0.14 5.86 15.28
C LYS A 111 0.56 4.51 15.82
N VAL A 112 -0.11 3.43 15.40
CA VAL A 112 0.25 2.06 15.82
C VAL A 112 1.66 1.71 15.34
N LEU A 113 2.00 2.01 14.08
CA LEU A 113 3.35 1.76 13.56
C LEU A 113 4.44 2.54 14.31
N LEU A 114 4.18 3.80 14.64
CA LEU A 114 5.11 4.60 15.45
C LEU A 114 5.26 4.08 16.87
N GLN A 115 4.19 3.56 17.46
CA GLN A 115 4.26 2.91 18.77
C GLN A 115 5.12 1.64 18.70
N MET A 116 4.92 0.80 17.70
CA MET A 116 5.74 -0.42 17.50
C MET A 116 7.22 -0.07 17.30
N GLU A 117 7.53 1.01 16.58
CA GLU A 117 8.91 1.49 16.42
C GLU A 117 9.53 1.89 17.76
N GLN A 118 8.78 2.60 18.59
CA GLN A 118 9.27 3.00 19.92
C GLN A 118 9.42 1.82 20.87
N GLU A 119 8.56 0.81 20.78
CA GLU A 119 8.69 -0.44 21.54
C GLU A 119 9.95 -1.22 21.12
N ALA A 120 10.30 -1.20 19.84
CA ALA A 120 11.45 -1.88 19.29
C ALA A 120 12.79 -1.17 19.55
N GLN A 121 12.82 0.16 19.39
CA GLN A 121 14.03 0.99 19.44
C GLN A 121 14.21 1.71 20.80
N GLY A 122 13.17 1.72 21.62
CA GLY A 122 13.07 2.53 22.83
C GLY A 122 12.47 3.91 22.59
N PRO A 123 12.01 4.58 23.67
CA PRO A 123 11.34 5.87 23.57
C PRO A 123 12.29 6.96 23.09
N ASN A 124 11.86 7.72 22.09
CA ASN A 124 12.59 8.89 21.57
C ASN A 124 11.71 10.13 21.68
N ALA A 125 12.13 11.10 22.51
CA ALA A 125 11.35 12.31 22.80
C ALA A 125 11.13 13.20 21.56
N GLU A 126 12.10 13.24 20.64
CA GLU A 126 12.00 14.00 19.40
C GLU A 126 10.95 13.40 18.45
N ILE A 127 10.95 12.07 18.30
CA ILE A 127 9.94 11.34 17.52
C ILE A 127 8.55 11.55 18.12
N LEU A 128 8.42 11.54 19.45
CA LEU A 128 7.15 11.78 20.14
C LEU A 128 6.59 13.17 19.87
N ASP A 129 7.42 14.22 19.99
CA ASP A 129 7.03 15.60 19.72
C ASP A 129 6.70 15.80 18.22
N PHE A 130 7.52 15.26 17.34
CA PHE A 130 7.24 15.27 15.91
C PHE A 130 5.92 14.59 15.56
N SER A 131 5.66 13.39 16.11
CA SER A 131 4.43 12.62 15.90
C SER A 131 3.19 13.41 16.33
N LYS A 132 3.25 14.09 17.47
CA LYS A 132 2.15 14.94 17.94
C LYS A 132 1.84 16.04 16.92
N ARG A 133 2.87 16.77 16.47
CA ARG A 133 2.70 17.83 15.47
C ARG A 133 2.23 17.28 14.13
N LEU A 134 2.71 16.10 13.71
CA LEU A 134 2.29 15.43 12.48
C LEU A 134 0.79 15.18 12.49
N PHE A 135 0.25 14.55 13.53
CA PHE A 135 -1.15 14.17 13.59
C PHE A 135 -2.10 15.34 13.88
N GLU A 136 -1.67 16.33 14.66
CA GLU A 136 -2.52 17.48 15.00
C GLU A 136 -2.54 18.57 13.92
N LYS A 137 -1.41 18.75 13.19
CA LYS A 137 -1.24 19.91 12.31
C LYS A 137 -0.97 19.56 10.84
N VAL A 138 -0.26 18.46 10.56
CA VAL A 138 0.17 18.14 9.20
C VAL A 138 -0.86 17.26 8.51
N VAL A 139 -1.17 16.10 9.07
CA VAL A 139 -2.08 15.11 8.46
C VAL A 139 -3.46 15.68 8.12
N PRO A 140 -4.13 16.47 9.00
CA PRO A 140 -5.45 16.98 8.68
C PRO A 140 -5.50 17.96 7.49
N ARG A 141 -4.40 18.66 7.21
CA ARG A 141 -4.35 19.66 6.14
C ARG A 141 -4.57 19.09 4.74
N PRO A 142 -3.82 18.06 4.30
CA PRO A 142 -4.05 17.46 2.99
C PRO A 142 -5.19 16.42 2.97
N LEU A 143 -5.45 15.70 4.06
CA LEU A 143 -6.39 14.57 4.03
C LEU A 143 -7.84 14.99 4.30
N ARG A 144 -8.10 15.83 5.28
CA ARG A 144 -9.46 16.26 5.62
C ARG A 144 -10.21 16.93 4.47
N PRO A 145 -9.58 17.82 3.67
CA PRO A 145 -10.25 18.44 2.54
C PRO A 145 -10.71 17.46 1.46
N LEU A 146 -10.15 16.25 1.40
CA LEU A 146 -10.54 15.22 0.43
C LEU A 146 -11.94 14.65 0.72
N GLU A 147 -12.42 14.77 1.96
CA GLU A 147 -13.67 14.17 2.44
C GLU A 147 -14.60 15.18 3.13
N THR A 148 -14.44 16.48 2.83
CA THR A 148 -15.29 17.56 3.35
C THR A 148 -15.93 18.36 2.22
N ASP A 149 -16.87 19.21 2.53
CA ASP A 149 -17.56 20.10 1.58
C ASP A 149 -18.22 19.36 0.40
N GLY A 150 -18.83 18.20 0.70
CA GLY A 150 -19.50 17.36 -0.30
C GLY A 150 -18.53 16.48 -1.13
N ARG A 151 -17.23 16.50 -0.85
CA ARG A 151 -16.24 15.59 -1.45
C ARG A 151 -16.21 14.28 -0.68
N SER A 152 -15.90 13.19 -1.37
CA SER A 152 -15.71 11.87 -0.79
C SER A 152 -14.64 11.09 -1.52
N ILE A 153 -13.90 10.27 -0.80
CA ILE A 153 -13.00 9.27 -1.36
C ILE A 153 -13.72 7.92 -1.32
N LYS A 154 -13.72 7.22 -2.44
CA LYS A 154 -14.21 5.84 -2.49
C LYS A 154 -13.09 4.90 -2.01
N PRO A 155 -13.32 4.10 -0.95
CA PRO A 155 -12.34 3.10 -0.54
C PRO A 155 -12.16 2.04 -1.63
N ALA A 156 -10.99 2.00 -2.23
CA ALA A 156 -10.60 1.12 -3.32
C ALA A 156 -9.72 -0.01 -2.81
N LEU A 157 -9.89 -1.22 -3.36
CA LEU A 157 -8.98 -2.33 -3.09
C LEU A 157 -7.61 -2.01 -3.69
N ILE A 158 -6.58 -2.05 -2.86
CA ILE A 158 -5.19 -1.93 -3.29
C ILE A 158 -4.41 -3.21 -3.00
N HIS A 159 -3.28 -3.41 -3.68
CA HIS A 159 -2.36 -4.51 -3.41
C HIS A 159 -1.73 -4.39 -2.01
N GLY A 160 -1.41 -3.16 -1.60
CA GLY A 160 -0.90 -2.82 -0.28
C GLY A 160 0.62 -2.93 -0.11
N ASP A 161 1.30 -3.78 -0.89
CA ASP A 161 2.77 -3.87 -0.93
C ASP A 161 3.29 -3.93 -2.37
N LEU A 162 2.78 -3.05 -3.24
CA LEU A 162 3.13 -3.02 -4.65
C LEU A 162 4.46 -2.31 -4.89
N TRP A 163 5.50 -3.08 -5.09
CA TRP A 163 6.83 -2.64 -5.48
C TRP A 163 7.38 -3.57 -6.57
N HIS A 164 8.50 -3.21 -7.19
CA HIS A 164 9.04 -3.96 -8.33
C HIS A 164 9.36 -5.44 -8.05
N GLY A 165 9.55 -5.83 -6.79
CA GLY A 165 9.81 -7.21 -6.39
C GLY A 165 8.54 -8.06 -6.31
N ASN A 166 7.36 -7.43 -6.28
CA ASN A 166 6.05 -8.10 -6.25
C ASN A 166 5.33 -7.98 -7.61
N ILE A 167 6.08 -7.71 -8.69
CA ILE A 167 5.57 -7.58 -10.04
C ILE A 167 6.46 -8.39 -10.99
N ALA A 168 5.87 -9.17 -11.87
CA ALA A 168 6.54 -9.93 -12.91
C ALA A 168 5.71 -9.93 -14.21
N MET A 169 6.31 -10.40 -15.31
CA MET A 169 5.58 -10.69 -16.53
C MET A 169 5.37 -12.21 -16.67
N ASP A 170 4.17 -12.62 -17.01
CA ASP A 170 3.89 -14.01 -17.37
C ASP A 170 4.45 -14.28 -18.78
N ALA A 171 5.46 -15.15 -18.86
CA ALA A 171 6.12 -15.50 -20.10
C ALA A 171 5.20 -16.17 -21.15
N ASN A 172 4.10 -16.76 -20.70
CA ASN A 172 3.16 -17.46 -21.60
C ASN A 172 2.13 -16.49 -22.21
N THR A 173 1.72 -15.47 -21.46
CA THR A 173 0.66 -14.53 -21.88
C THR A 173 1.18 -13.14 -22.22
N GLY A 174 2.41 -12.79 -21.79
CA GLY A 174 2.94 -11.43 -21.89
C GLY A 174 2.19 -10.40 -21.05
N GLN A 175 1.41 -10.87 -20.04
CA GLN A 175 0.64 -9.98 -19.16
C GLN A 175 1.35 -9.81 -17.81
N PRO A 176 1.22 -8.65 -17.16
CA PRO A 176 1.76 -8.44 -15.83
C PRO A 176 1.04 -9.31 -14.80
N ILE A 177 1.79 -9.75 -13.80
CA ILE A 177 1.31 -10.47 -12.63
C ILE A 177 1.83 -9.77 -11.38
N ILE A 178 0.97 -9.62 -10.39
CA ILE A 178 1.30 -9.13 -9.05
C ILE A 178 1.10 -10.25 -8.03
N PHE A 179 1.91 -10.29 -6.99
CA PHE A 179 1.92 -11.34 -5.97
C PHE A 179 2.41 -10.80 -4.63
N ASP A 180 2.37 -11.60 -3.56
CA ASP A 180 2.71 -11.19 -2.19
C ASP A 180 1.87 -9.99 -1.70
N ALA A 181 0.55 -10.07 -1.91
CA ALA A 181 -0.36 -9.00 -1.59
C ALA A 181 -0.63 -8.87 -0.08
N ALA A 182 -0.60 -7.64 0.41
CA ALA A 182 -1.01 -7.22 1.75
C ALA A 182 -2.21 -6.27 1.67
N SER A 183 -3.28 -6.72 1.00
CA SER A 183 -4.39 -5.88 0.53
C SER A 183 -5.20 -5.23 1.65
N PHE A 184 -5.73 -4.07 1.34
CA PHE A 184 -6.76 -3.40 2.12
C PHE A 184 -7.51 -2.36 1.26
N TYR A 185 -8.63 -1.86 1.78
CA TYR A 185 -9.40 -0.81 1.12
C TYR A 185 -8.90 0.56 1.56
N ALA A 186 -8.37 1.32 0.62
CA ALA A 186 -7.62 2.56 0.83
C ALA A 186 -8.04 3.67 -0.12
N TYR A 187 -7.51 4.86 0.10
CA TYR A 187 -7.36 5.84 -0.97
C TYR A 187 -6.36 5.30 -2.00
N ASN A 188 -6.80 5.12 -3.22
CA ASN A 188 -6.02 4.44 -4.28
C ASN A 188 -4.63 5.06 -4.53
N GLU A 189 -4.46 6.37 -4.33
CA GLU A 189 -3.16 7.03 -4.47
C GLU A 189 -2.13 6.59 -3.42
N CYS A 190 -2.55 5.91 -2.34
CA CYS A 190 -1.65 5.31 -1.37
C CYS A 190 -0.73 4.24 -2.00
N GLU A 191 -1.18 3.55 -3.05
CA GLU A 191 -0.40 2.52 -3.75
C GLU A 191 0.58 3.06 -4.79
N THR A 192 0.22 4.16 -5.43
CA THR A 192 0.85 4.67 -6.65
C THR A 192 2.33 5.11 -6.51
N PRO A 193 2.82 5.70 -5.39
CA PRO A 193 4.15 6.31 -5.34
C PRO A 193 5.32 5.34 -5.48
N ARG A 194 5.21 4.09 -4.99
CA ARG A 194 6.33 3.13 -4.96
C ARG A 194 6.67 2.57 -6.34
N VAL A 195 5.66 2.30 -7.15
CA VAL A 195 5.83 1.76 -8.51
C VAL A 195 6.31 2.86 -9.45
N LEU A 196 5.69 4.03 -9.40
CA LEU A 196 6.00 5.16 -10.29
C LEU A 196 7.40 5.75 -10.04
N PHE A 197 7.86 5.81 -8.80
CA PHE A 197 9.15 6.41 -8.46
C PHE A 197 10.34 5.70 -9.14
N ARG A 198 10.36 4.37 -9.19
CA ARG A 198 11.45 3.61 -9.82
C ARG A 198 11.36 3.62 -11.34
N TRP A 199 10.18 3.66 -11.90
CA TRP A 199 9.99 3.82 -13.34
C TRP A 199 10.40 5.22 -13.81
N SER A 200 10.10 6.27 -13.05
CA SER A 200 10.56 7.63 -13.34
C SER A 200 12.07 7.74 -13.40
N LEU A 201 12.79 7.07 -12.49
CA LEU A 201 14.26 7.05 -12.47
C LEU A 201 14.87 6.32 -13.66
N ARG A 202 14.24 5.22 -14.15
CA ARG A 202 14.74 4.48 -15.33
C ARG A 202 14.40 5.15 -16.66
N ALA A 203 13.25 5.80 -16.75
CA ALA A 203 12.77 6.42 -17.97
C ALA A 203 13.32 7.83 -18.21
N GLY A 204 14.04 8.43 -17.25
CA GLY A 204 14.49 9.82 -17.35
C GLY A 204 13.36 10.85 -17.48
N ARG A 205 12.12 10.46 -17.17
CA ARG A 205 10.92 11.30 -17.32
C ARG A 205 10.20 11.44 -15.98
N THR A 206 10.17 12.64 -15.47
CA THR A 206 9.39 13.08 -14.30
C THR A 206 7.91 13.36 -14.62
N ARG A 207 7.28 12.60 -15.53
CA ARG A 207 5.88 12.84 -15.89
C ARG A 207 5.11 11.52 -15.98
N CYS A 208 4.57 11.10 -14.85
CA CYS A 208 3.42 10.19 -14.81
C CYS A 208 2.47 10.69 -13.73
N VAL A 209 1.71 11.71 -14.07
CA VAL A 209 0.57 12.15 -13.24
C VAL A 209 -0.56 12.44 -14.21
N ALA A 210 -1.72 11.85 -13.96
CA ALA A 210 -2.93 12.18 -14.70
C ALA A 210 -3.18 13.69 -14.61
N PRO A 211 -3.68 14.36 -15.68
CA PRO A 211 -3.82 15.82 -15.72
C PRO A 211 -4.60 16.45 -14.57
N ALA A 212 -5.48 15.66 -13.91
CA ALA A 212 -6.23 16.11 -12.74
C ALA A 212 -5.37 16.26 -11.47
N LEU A 213 -4.24 15.54 -11.38
CA LEU A 213 -3.34 15.58 -10.21
C LEU A 213 -2.31 16.73 -10.30
N GLU A 214 -2.03 17.26 -11.50
CA GLU A 214 -1.06 18.37 -11.64
C GLU A 214 -1.51 19.65 -10.94
N GLN A 215 -2.82 19.92 -10.88
CA GLN A 215 -3.33 21.11 -10.18
C GLN A 215 -3.26 20.95 -8.66
N ASP A 216 -3.58 19.77 -8.15
CA ASP A 216 -3.55 19.50 -6.70
C ASP A 216 -2.13 19.30 -6.17
N GLN A 217 -1.22 18.68 -6.94
CA GLN A 217 0.19 18.56 -6.55
C GLN A 217 0.94 19.90 -6.55
N ARG A 218 0.60 20.83 -7.44
CA ARG A 218 1.15 22.20 -7.41
C ARG A 218 0.69 22.96 -6.17
N ALA A 219 -0.57 22.76 -5.76
CA ALA A 219 -1.08 23.34 -4.52
C ALA A 219 -0.42 22.72 -3.27
N LEU A 220 -0.20 21.40 -3.26
CA LEU A 220 0.45 20.69 -2.15
C LEU A 220 1.96 21.00 -2.08
N SER A 221 2.68 20.99 -3.19
CA SER A 221 4.11 21.30 -3.20
C SER A 221 4.38 22.77 -2.85
N SER A 222 3.53 23.71 -3.24
CA SER A 222 3.66 25.12 -2.84
C SER A 222 3.36 25.31 -1.35
N SER A 223 2.42 24.58 -0.77
CA SER A 223 2.10 24.66 0.67
C SER A 223 3.17 24.01 1.55
N VAL A 224 3.79 22.92 1.09
CA VAL A 224 4.90 22.24 1.79
C VAL A 224 6.19 23.08 1.70
N ALA A 225 6.51 23.66 0.53
CA ALA A 225 7.67 24.53 0.36
C ALA A 225 7.58 25.81 1.22
N GLN A 226 6.39 26.35 1.45
CA GLN A 226 6.18 27.50 2.34
C GLN A 226 6.28 27.14 3.84
N SER A 227 6.22 25.86 4.20
CA SER A 227 6.24 25.38 5.58
C SER A 227 7.65 25.04 6.10
N PHE A 228 8.67 25.00 5.22
CA PHE A 228 10.07 24.75 5.56
C PHE A 228 10.94 25.93 5.10
N PRO A 229 11.35 26.87 5.97
CA PRO A 229 12.30 27.90 5.59
C PRO A 229 13.69 27.29 5.29
N GLU A 230 14.32 27.74 4.22
CA GLU A 230 15.64 27.29 3.70
C GLU A 230 16.85 27.41 4.67
N SER A 231 16.63 27.70 5.93
CA SER A 231 17.71 27.94 6.90
C SER A 231 18.37 26.69 7.49
N ALA A 232 17.93 25.47 7.14
CA ALA A 232 18.50 24.22 7.69
C ALA A 232 19.60 23.58 6.82
N ALA A 233 19.97 24.18 5.67
CA ALA A 233 20.93 23.57 4.73
C ALA A 233 22.33 24.20 4.75
N ARG A 234 22.70 25.02 5.75
CA ARG A 234 24.05 25.54 5.90
C ARG A 234 24.58 25.42 7.33
N GLY A 235 25.28 24.36 7.55
CA GLY A 235 26.17 24.08 8.69
C GLY A 235 26.70 22.68 8.53
N GLY A 236 27.78 22.47 8.08
CA GLY A 236 29.17 22.71 8.01
C GLY A 236 29.96 21.61 8.70
N LEU A 237 30.80 20.92 7.91
CA LEU A 237 31.90 19.99 8.25
C LEU A 237 31.48 18.58 8.66
#